data_871294b7cd637685ec97f0fd48f0e1fb
#
_entry.id   871294b7cd637685ec97f0fd48f0e1fb
#
_cell.length_a   1.000
_cell.length_b   1.000
_cell.length_c   1.000
_cell.angle_alpha   90.00
_cell.angle_beta   90.00
_cell.angle_gamma   90.00
#
_symmetry.space_group_name_H-M   'P 1'
#
loop_
_entity.id
_entity.type
_entity.pdbx_description
1 polymer ?
#
loop_
_entity_poly.entity_id
_entity_poly.type
_entity_poly.pdbx_seq_one_letter_code
_entity_poly.pdbx_strand_id
1 'polypeptide(L)'
;MAKKSVVTGGAGFIGSHIVEALVERGDEVHVVDNYSAGKREDRLNAKATYHELDVRSTDEIEKIFQSADIVYHTAAIPRVPYSIEHPVETTDVNIVGTVSVLTAAAKAKVRRVVYSSSGSAYGDQTTLPLAETMAANPVNPYGMQKYVGELFASLWPSIYGIETVSLRYFNVYGPRLDPEGPYALAVGAFLLARKEGRPLTIFGDGTITRDYTYVGDVARANLLAAESKKVGKGEVINIGAGRNVTIQYLAELVGGEIVYGTPRVEAHDSQADNKKAKELLGWEPKVRLEEGIIELKKIFGIA
;
A
#
# COMPACT_ATOMS: atom_id res chain seq x y z
N MET A 1 -9.82 -4.84 -27.50
CA MET A 1 -9.80 -6.02 -26.61
C MET A 1 -9.60 -5.53 -25.20
N ALA A 2 -10.22 -6.16 -24.19
CA ALA A 2 -9.95 -5.88 -22.79
C ALA A 2 -8.46 -6.10 -22.50
N LYS A 3 -7.84 -5.24 -21.68
CA LYS A 3 -6.45 -5.43 -21.26
C LYS A 3 -6.44 -6.52 -20.18
N LYS A 4 -5.47 -7.43 -20.23
CA LYS A 4 -5.22 -8.35 -19.12
C LYS A 4 -4.35 -7.66 -18.09
N SER A 5 -4.87 -7.55 -16.86
CA SER A 5 -4.19 -6.97 -15.71
C SER A 5 -4.04 -8.02 -14.62
N VAL A 6 -2.86 -8.10 -13.99
CA VAL A 6 -2.61 -9.01 -12.88
C VAL A 6 -2.35 -8.21 -11.61
N VAL A 7 -2.98 -8.59 -10.49
CA VAL A 7 -2.78 -8.00 -9.18
C VAL A 7 -2.24 -9.07 -8.23
N THR A 8 -0.99 -8.97 -7.81
CA THR A 8 -0.48 -9.83 -6.74
C THR A 8 -0.87 -9.23 -5.39
N GLY A 9 -1.31 -10.05 -4.45
CA GLY A 9 -1.88 -9.55 -3.19
C GLY A 9 -3.28 -8.93 -3.37
N GLY A 10 -4.01 -9.32 -4.44
CA GLY A 10 -5.30 -8.72 -4.79
C GLY A 10 -6.46 -9.09 -3.87
N ALA A 11 -6.30 -10.08 -2.97
CA ALA A 11 -7.24 -10.37 -1.89
C ALA A 11 -6.89 -9.60 -0.59
N GLY A 12 -5.83 -8.80 -0.60
CA GLY A 12 -5.43 -7.90 0.48
C GLY A 12 -6.26 -6.61 0.50
N PHE A 13 -5.99 -5.75 1.50
CA PHE A 13 -6.71 -4.48 1.67
C PHE A 13 -6.58 -3.56 0.43
N ILE A 14 -5.37 -3.12 0.10
CA ILE A 14 -5.15 -2.20 -1.03
C ILE A 14 -5.42 -2.91 -2.37
N GLY A 15 -4.94 -4.15 -2.50
CA GLY A 15 -5.08 -4.94 -3.73
C GLY A 15 -6.53 -5.12 -4.16
N SER A 16 -7.45 -5.36 -3.22
CA SER A 16 -8.89 -5.53 -3.52
C SER A 16 -9.55 -4.29 -4.12
N HIS A 17 -9.10 -3.09 -3.74
CA HIS A 17 -9.56 -1.83 -4.35
C HIS A 17 -8.98 -1.61 -5.74
N ILE A 18 -7.74 -2.04 -5.99
CA ILE A 18 -7.15 -2.02 -7.33
C ILE A 18 -7.90 -3.01 -8.23
N VAL A 19 -8.17 -4.24 -7.75
CA VAL A 19 -8.96 -5.24 -8.48
C VAL A 19 -10.33 -4.69 -8.87
N GLU A 20 -11.04 -4.07 -7.93
CA GLU A 20 -12.36 -3.47 -8.18
C GLU A 20 -12.28 -2.39 -9.27
N ALA A 21 -11.35 -1.45 -9.16
CA ALA A 21 -11.17 -0.37 -10.13
C ALA A 21 -10.79 -0.88 -11.53
N LEU A 22 -10.01 -1.97 -11.62
CA LEU A 22 -9.66 -2.62 -12.89
C LEU A 22 -10.87 -3.33 -13.52
N VAL A 23 -11.66 -4.04 -12.72
CA VAL A 23 -12.91 -4.69 -13.19
C VAL A 23 -13.91 -3.65 -13.67
N GLU A 24 -14.08 -2.52 -12.95
CA GLU A 24 -14.94 -1.41 -13.35
C GLU A 24 -14.45 -0.75 -14.65
N ARG A 25 -13.16 -0.68 -14.87
CA ARG A 25 -12.55 -0.20 -16.14
C ARG A 25 -12.80 -1.17 -17.31
N GLY A 26 -13.18 -2.42 -17.05
CA GLY A 26 -13.44 -3.45 -18.06
C GLY A 26 -12.22 -4.30 -18.43
N ASP A 27 -11.22 -4.37 -17.56
CA ASP A 27 -10.06 -5.24 -17.74
C ASP A 27 -10.42 -6.72 -17.49
N GLU A 28 -9.67 -7.63 -18.11
CA GLU A 28 -9.58 -9.03 -17.70
C GLU A 28 -8.63 -9.10 -16.50
N VAL A 29 -9.16 -9.29 -15.29
CA VAL A 29 -8.38 -9.20 -14.05
C VAL A 29 -8.07 -10.58 -13.49
N HIS A 30 -6.76 -10.84 -13.31
CA HIS A 30 -6.24 -12.01 -12.62
C HIS A 30 -5.61 -11.59 -11.29
N VAL A 31 -5.82 -12.37 -10.24
CA VAL A 31 -5.26 -12.14 -8.91
C VAL A 31 -4.37 -13.31 -8.53
N VAL A 32 -3.17 -13.01 -8.04
CA VAL A 32 -2.26 -13.97 -7.40
C VAL A 32 -2.20 -13.65 -5.92
N ASP A 33 -2.68 -14.54 -5.06
CA ASP A 33 -2.70 -14.35 -3.61
C ASP A 33 -2.62 -15.72 -2.91
N ASN A 34 -1.84 -15.85 -1.85
CA ASN A 34 -1.77 -17.08 -1.07
C ASN A 34 -2.66 -17.05 0.18
N TYR A 35 -3.46 -16.00 0.32
CA TYR A 35 -4.38 -15.77 1.44
C TYR A 35 -3.74 -15.83 2.84
N SER A 36 -2.44 -15.56 2.94
CA SER A 36 -1.73 -15.55 4.23
C SER A 36 -2.27 -14.50 5.23
N ALA A 37 -2.94 -13.44 4.73
CA ALA A 37 -3.64 -12.45 5.54
C ALA A 37 -5.12 -12.81 5.83
N GLY A 38 -5.53 -14.05 5.50
CA GLY A 38 -6.91 -14.52 5.58
C GLY A 38 -7.72 -14.22 4.31
N LYS A 39 -8.68 -15.11 4.03
CA LYS A 39 -9.61 -14.97 2.90
C LYS A 39 -10.88 -14.27 3.37
N ARG A 40 -11.09 -13.05 2.91
CA ARG A 40 -12.25 -12.24 3.29
C ARG A 40 -13.14 -12.01 2.07
N GLU A 41 -14.42 -12.38 2.18
CA GLU A 41 -15.40 -12.26 1.08
C GLU A 41 -15.60 -10.81 0.60
N ASP A 42 -15.53 -9.82 1.51
CA ASP A 42 -15.66 -8.40 1.19
C ASP A 42 -14.49 -7.85 0.36
N ARG A 43 -13.40 -8.63 0.19
CA ARG A 43 -12.23 -8.31 -0.63
C ARG A 43 -12.20 -9.04 -1.97
N LEU A 44 -13.15 -9.91 -2.23
CA LEU A 44 -13.20 -10.69 -3.47
C LEU A 44 -14.17 -10.06 -4.47
N ASN A 45 -13.78 -10.01 -5.74
CA ASN A 45 -14.63 -9.57 -6.83
C ASN A 45 -14.96 -10.77 -7.73
N ALA A 46 -16.24 -11.10 -7.88
CA ALA A 46 -16.69 -12.27 -8.64
C ALA A 46 -16.36 -12.22 -10.16
N LYS A 47 -15.96 -11.04 -10.68
CA LYS A 47 -15.56 -10.88 -12.08
C LYS A 47 -14.05 -11.03 -12.29
N ALA A 48 -13.26 -11.19 -11.22
CA ALA A 48 -11.82 -11.44 -11.30
C ALA A 48 -11.52 -12.93 -11.15
N THR A 49 -10.44 -13.39 -11.77
CA THR A 49 -9.96 -14.79 -11.66
C THR A 49 -8.88 -14.85 -10.59
N TYR A 50 -9.10 -15.68 -9.56
CA TYR A 50 -8.16 -15.83 -8.43
C TYR A 50 -7.31 -17.08 -8.59
N HIS A 51 -6.01 -16.93 -8.39
CA HIS A 51 -5.01 -17.99 -8.36
C HIS A 51 -4.40 -18.01 -6.97
N GLU A 52 -4.61 -19.13 -6.23
CA GLU A 52 -4.02 -19.33 -4.91
C GLU A 52 -2.57 -19.79 -5.08
N LEU A 53 -1.66 -18.80 -5.12
CA LEU A 53 -0.23 -18.99 -5.35
C LEU A 53 0.60 -18.03 -4.50
N ASP A 54 1.78 -18.49 -4.12
CA ASP A 54 2.79 -17.65 -3.48
C ASP A 54 3.59 -16.89 -4.53
N VAL A 55 3.83 -15.60 -4.31
CA VAL A 55 4.61 -14.75 -5.24
C VAL A 55 6.07 -15.22 -5.40
N ARG A 56 6.56 -16.07 -4.51
CA ARG A 56 7.90 -16.67 -4.61
C ARG A 56 7.98 -17.82 -5.63
N SER A 57 6.83 -18.33 -6.09
CA SER A 57 6.75 -19.41 -7.10
C SER A 57 6.90 -18.84 -8.51
N THR A 58 8.10 -18.36 -8.86
CA THR A 58 8.38 -17.61 -10.10
C THR A 58 7.82 -18.26 -11.36
N ASP A 59 8.05 -19.57 -11.57
CA ASP A 59 7.63 -20.27 -12.81
C ASP A 59 6.11 -20.47 -12.90
N GLU A 60 5.42 -20.49 -11.74
CA GLU A 60 3.95 -20.61 -11.70
C GLU A 60 3.30 -19.27 -11.98
N ILE A 61 3.77 -18.19 -11.33
CA ILE A 61 3.24 -16.85 -11.58
C ILE A 61 3.57 -16.33 -12.97
N GLU A 62 4.71 -16.75 -13.58
CA GLU A 62 5.04 -16.44 -14.97
C GLU A 62 3.94 -16.92 -15.93
N LYS A 63 3.37 -18.11 -15.72
CA LYS A 63 2.28 -18.65 -16.54
C LYS A 63 1.03 -17.75 -16.48
N ILE A 64 0.73 -17.22 -15.29
CA ILE A 64 -0.39 -16.28 -15.10
C ILE A 64 -0.11 -14.94 -15.78
N PHE A 65 1.16 -14.50 -15.80
CA PHE A 65 1.57 -13.23 -16.41
C PHE A 65 1.61 -13.25 -17.93
N GLN A 66 1.56 -14.43 -18.59
CA GLN A 66 1.51 -14.52 -20.05
C GLN A 66 0.35 -13.67 -20.61
N SER A 67 0.66 -12.85 -21.60
CA SER A 67 -0.26 -11.89 -22.26
C SER A 67 -0.78 -10.75 -21.35
N ALA A 68 -0.28 -10.61 -20.13
CA ALA A 68 -0.64 -9.49 -19.27
C ALA A 68 0.00 -8.19 -19.80
N ASP A 69 -0.79 -7.11 -19.84
CA ASP A 69 -0.28 -5.77 -20.12
C ASP A 69 0.41 -5.18 -18.88
N ILE A 70 -0.22 -5.29 -17.72
CA ILE A 70 0.24 -4.69 -16.47
C ILE A 70 0.22 -5.71 -15.33
N VAL A 71 1.25 -5.65 -14.47
CA VAL A 71 1.27 -6.29 -13.15
C VAL A 71 1.27 -5.21 -12.06
N TYR A 72 0.29 -5.25 -11.17
CA TYR A 72 0.23 -4.46 -9.95
C TYR A 72 0.73 -5.32 -8.80
N HIS A 73 1.91 -5.01 -8.30
CA HIS A 73 2.54 -5.81 -7.25
C HIS A 73 2.27 -5.22 -5.87
N THR A 74 1.22 -5.73 -5.20
CA THR A 74 0.85 -5.31 -3.84
C THR A 74 1.11 -6.38 -2.77
N ALA A 75 1.42 -7.63 -3.18
CA ALA A 75 1.72 -8.71 -2.26
C ALA A 75 2.91 -8.38 -1.36
N ALA A 76 2.71 -8.42 -0.06
CA ALA A 76 3.74 -8.20 0.95
C ALA A 76 3.20 -8.58 2.34
N ILE A 77 4.09 -8.78 3.30
CA ILE A 77 3.76 -8.75 4.73
C ILE A 77 4.01 -7.30 5.22
N PRO A 78 2.95 -6.46 5.40
CA PRO A 78 3.11 -5.00 5.50
C PRO A 78 3.22 -4.47 6.95
N ARG A 79 3.49 -5.33 7.93
CA ARG A 79 3.39 -4.98 9.36
C ARG A 79 4.76 -4.73 9.97
N VAL A 80 5.07 -3.48 10.33
CA VAL A 80 6.36 -3.07 10.91
C VAL A 80 6.73 -3.90 12.13
N PRO A 81 5.90 -4.03 13.20
CA PRO A 81 6.26 -4.83 14.34
C PRO A 81 6.51 -6.30 13.99
N TYR A 82 5.68 -6.89 13.14
CA TYR A 82 5.87 -8.26 12.67
C TYR A 82 7.22 -8.44 11.93
N SER A 83 7.64 -7.43 11.15
CA SER A 83 8.93 -7.47 10.46
C SER A 83 10.13 -7.43 11.42
N ILE A 84 9.97 -6.85 12.60
CA ILE A 84 10.98 -6.82 13.65
C ILE A 84 11.05 -8.19 14.36
N GLU A 85 9.91 -8.81 14.62
CA GLU A 85 9.80 -10.12 15.27
C GLU A 85 10.20 -11.27 14.33
N HIS A 86 9.87 -11.14 13.01
CA HIS A 86 10.07 -12.17 11.98
C HIS A 86 10.83 -11.64 10.75
N PRO A 87 12.07 -11.13 10.90
CA PRO A 87 12.78 -10.44 9.82
C PRO A 87 13.13 -11.36 8.65
N VAL A 88 13.43 -12.62 8.88
CA VAL A 88 13.78 -13.58 7.83
C VAL A 88 12.56 -13.86 6.94
N GLU A 89 11.43 -14.23 7.55
CA GLU A 89 10.19 -14.52 6.83
C GLU A 89 9.72 -13.33 6.01
N THR A 90 9.69 -12.13 6.63
CA THR A 90 9.25 -10.92 5.93
C THR A 90 10.21 -10.50 4.82
N THR A 91 11.52 -10.75 4.96
CA THR A 91 12.52 -10.52 3.90
C THR A 91 12.29 -11.46 2.73
N ASP A 92 12.04 -12.73 3.00
CA ASP A 92 11.78 -13.74 1.97
C ASP A 92 10.52 -13.36 1.14
N VAL A 93 9.43 -12.99 1.79
CA VAL A 93 8.22 -12.56 1.07
C VAL A 93 8.42 -11.20 0.38
N ASN A 94 8.92 -10.19 1.08
CA ASN A 94 8.92 -8.81 0.60
C ASN A 94 10.05 -8.50 -0.37
N ILE A 95 11.19 -9.18 -0.29
CA ILE A 95 12.33 -8.98 -1.21
C ILE A 95 12.38 -10.10 -2.25
N VAL A 96 12.49 -11.38 -1.83
CA VAL A 96 12.59 -12.49 -2.78
C VAL A 96 11.30 -12.58 -3.61
N GLY A 97 10.12 -12.43 -2.99
CA GLY A 97 8.84 -12.36 -3.71
C GLY A 97 8.79 -11.22 -4.72
N THR A 98 9.30 -10.02 -4.38
CA THR A 98 9.36 -8.89 -5.33
C THR A 98 10.27 -9.19 -6.51
N VAL A 99 11.47 -9.75 -6.27
CA VAL A 99 12.40 -10.15 -7.35
C VAL A 99 11.79 -11.24 -8.22
N SER A 100 11.07 -12.20 -7.62
CA SER A 100 10.34 -13.24 -8.33
C SER A 100 9.28 -12.66 -9.27
N VAL A 101 8.45 -11.73 -8.77
CA VAL A 101 7.41 -11.04 -9.58
C VAL A 101 8.04 -10.26 -10.73
N LEU A 102 9.09 -9.48 -10.47
CA LEU A 102 9.79 -8.73 -11.50
C LEU A 102 10.41 -9.65 -12.56
N THR A 103 11.00 -10.78 -12.15
CA THR A 103 11.59 -11.79 -13.03
C THR A 103 10.51 -12.46 -13.89
N ALA A 104 9.42 -12.89 -13.29
CA ALA A 104 8.28 -13.50 -14.02
C ALA A 104 7.68 -12.51 -15.03
N ALA A 105 7.53 -11.23 -14.64
CA ALA A 105 7.03 -10.19 -15.53
C ALA A 105 7.95 -9.97 -16.73
N ALA A 106 9.27 -9.97 -16.52
CA ALA A 106 10.24 -9.84 -17.60
C ALA A 106 10.19 -11.04 -18.58
N LYS A 107 10.15 -12.27 -18.06
CA LYS A 107 10.04 -13.49 -18.86
C LYS A 107 8.74 -13.53 -19.67
N ALA A 108 7.62 -13.12 -19.08
CA ALA A 108 6.31 -13.03 -19.72
C ALA A 108 6.16 -11.82 -20.66
N LYS A 109 7.16 -10.94 -20.73
CA LYS A 109 7.17 -9.70 -21.54
C LYS A 109 6.01 -8.77 -21.19
N VAL A 110 5.67 -8.68 -19.90
CA VAL A 110 4.73 -7.70 -19.37
C VAL A 110 5.22 -6.29 -19.70
N ARG A 111 4.34 -5.42 -20.17
CA ARG A 111 4.74 -4.05 -20.52
C ARG A 111 5.22 -3.27 -19.31
N ARG A 112 4.47 -3.32 -18.17
CA ARG A 112 4.81 -2.53 -16.97
C ARG A 112 4.49 -3.26 -15.68
N VAL A 113 5.34 -3.06 -14.67
CA VAL A 113 5.07 -3.41 -13.28
C VAL A 113 4.90 -2.13 -12.45
N VAL A 114 3.78 -2.01 -11.75
CA VAL A 114 3.53 -0.97 -10.73
C VAL A 114 3.80 -1.60 -9.36
N TYR A 115 4.85 -1.16 -8.69
CA TYR A 115 5.29 -1.69 -7.40
C TYR A 115 4.75 -0.85 -6.25
N SER A 116 4.10 -1.51 -5.29
CA SER A 116 3.60 -0.89 -4.06
C SER A 116 4.72 -0.77 -3.04
N SER A 117 5.34 0.39 -2.98
CA SER A 117 6.30 0.76 -1.97
C SER A 117 5.64 1.45 -0.76
N SER A 118 6.42 2.08 0.10
CA SER A 118 5.94 2.67 1.36
C SER A 118 6.74 3.92 1.74
N GLY A 119 6.07 4.91 2.32
CA GLY A 119 6.72 6.01 3.00
C GLY A 119 7.66 5.59 4.14
N SER A 120 7.54 4.37 4.65
CA SER A 120 8.48 3.80 5.64
C SER A 120 9.93 3.71 5.13
N ALA A 121 10.15 3.78 3.82
CA ALA A 121 11.48 3.85 3.21
C ALA A 121 12.24 5.13 3.61
N TYR A 122 11.55 6.22 3.91
CA TYR A 122 12.19 7.46 4.36
C TYR A 122 12.80 7.35 5.75
N GLY A 123 12.20 6.53 6.64
CA GLY A 123 12.57 6.49 8.03
C GLY A 123 12.27 7.82 8.73
N ASP A 124 13.12 8.18 9.69
CA ASP A 124 12.98 9.42 10.46
C ASP A 124 13.76 10.54 9.77
N GLN A 125 13.03 11.48 9.17
CA GLN A 125 13.57 12.64 8.48
C GLN A 125 13.33 13.91 9.29
N THR A 126 14.26 14.84 9.24
CA THR A 126 14.18 16.12 9.99
C THR A 126 13.38 17.20 9.26
N THR A 127 13.02 16.96 8.01
CA THR A 127 12.37 17.97 7.15
C THR A 127 11.10 17.41 6.52
N LEU A 128 10.04 18.19 6.52
CA LEU A 128 8.77 17.90 5.85
C LEU A 128 8.44 19.01 4.83
N PRO A 129 7.66 18.72 3.78
CA PRO A 129 7.18 17.40 3.39
C PRO A 129 8.29 16.49 2.84
N LEU A 130 8.09 15.15 2.92
CA LEU A 130 9.00 14.14 2.40
C LEU A 130 8.97 14.12 0.88
N ALA A 131 10.10 14.42 0.24
CA ALA A 131 10.25 14.43 -1.21
C ALA A 131 11.09 13.23 -1.68
N GLU A 132 10.85 12.74 -2.91
CA GLU A 132 11.52 11.57 -3.46
C GLU A 132 13.02 11.77 -3.72
N THR A 133 13.49 13.00 -3.65
CA THR A 133 14.92 13.38 -3.72
C THR A 133 15.66 13.16 -2.40
N MET A 134 14.94 12.98 -1.30
CA MET A 134 15.54 12.70 0.01
C MET A 134 16.12 11.30 0.04
N ALA A 135 17.27 11.15 0.68
CA ALA A 135 17.88 9.83 0.90
C ALA A 135 16.96 8.95 1.75
N ALA A 136 16.76 7.71 1.32
CA ALA A 136 16.08 6.72 2.13
C ALA A 136 16.94 6.38 3.36
N ASN A 137 16.31 6.36 4.53
CA ASN A 137 16.95 6.03 5.81
C ASN A 137 16.00 5.17 6.68
N PRO A 138 15.59 3.99 6.20
CA PRO A 138 14.61 3.17 6.88
C PRO A 138 15.10 2.74 8.26
N VAL A 139 14.21 2.82 9.26
CA VAL A 139 14.51 2.54 10.69
C VAL A 139 13.96 1.20 11.17
N ASN A 140 13.40 0.40 10.26
CA ASN A 140 12.87 -0.94 10.56
C ASN A 140 12.98 -1.87 9.34
N PRO A 141 12.91 -3.21 9.55
CA PRO A 141 13.05 -4.18 8.47
C PRO A 141 12.05 -3.99 7.32
N TYR A 142 10.78 -3.71 7.62
CA TYR A 142 9.76 -3.48 6.60
C TYR A 142 10.11 -2.30 5.67
N GLY A 143 10.48 -1.15 6.25
CA GLY A 143 10.91 0.02 5.47
C GLY A 143 12.12 -0.28 4.59
N MET A 144 13.12 -1.03 5.14
CA MET A 144 14.28 -1.49 4.39
C MET A 144 13.87 -2.42 3.24
N GLN A 145 12.99 -3.39 3.48
CA GLN A 145 12.51 -4.33 2.46
C GLN A 145 11.80 -3.62 1.32
N LYS A 146 10.96 -2.63 1.63
CA LYS A 146 10.27 -1.82 0.61
C LYS A 146 11.25 -0.98 -0.20
N TYR A 147 12.24 -0.38 0.45
CA TYR A 147 13.29 0.37 -0.24
C TYR A 147 14.15 -0.52 -1.15
N VAL A 148 14.55 -1.71 -0.69
CA VAL A 148 15.29 -2.68 -1.51
C VAL A 148 14.45 -3.10 -2.73
N GLY A 149 13.15 -3.30 -2.58
CA GLY A 149 12.23 -3.56 -3.69
C GLY A 149 12.22 -2.43 -4.74
N GLU A 150 12.28 -1.15 -4.32
CA GLU A 150 12.42 -0.01 -5.23
C GLU A 150 13.73 -0.06 -6.02
N LEU A 151 14.84 -0.41 -5.36
CA LEU A 151 16.14 -0.51 -6.01
C LEU A 151 16.12 -1.60 -7.09
N PHE A 152 15.53 -2.76 -6.82
CA PHE A 152 15.34 -3.79 -7.84
C PHE A 152 14.42 -3.29 -8.96
N ALA A 153 13.26 -2.71 -8.65
CA ALA A 153 12.35 -2.17 -9.65
C ALA A 153 13.03 -1.13 -10.55
N SER A 154 13.90 -0.28 -10.01
CA SER A 154 14.62 0.73 -10.78
C SER A 154 15.64 0.17 -11.77
N LEU A 155 16.16 -1.02 -11.51
CA LEU A 155 17.14 -1.68 -12.39
C LEU A 155 16.49 -2.41 -13.57
N TRP A 156 15.25 -2.92 -13.39
CA TRP A 156 14.62 -3.81 -14.38
C TRP A 156 14.44 -3.19 -15.77
N PRO A 157 14.08 -1.91 -15.93
CA PRO A 157 13.95 -1.30 -17.25
C PRO A 157 15.23 -1.35 -18.07
N SER A 158 16.38 -1.10 -17.46
CA SER A 158 17.66 -1.07 -18.14
C SER A 158 18.22 -2.47 -18.45
N ILE A 159 17.93 -3.45 -17.59
CA ILE A 159 18.51 -4.81 -17.71
C ILE A 159 17.58 -5.72 -18.53
N TYR A 160 16.27 -5.66 -18.29
CA TYR A 160 15.29 -6.61 -18.86
C TYR A 160 14.29 -5.98 -19.82
N GLY A 161 14.30 -4.64 -20.01
CA GLY A 161 13.49 -3.93 -20.99
C GLY A 161 12.00 -3.84 -20.66
N ILE A 162 11.59 -4.11 -19.41
CA ILE A 162 10.20 -3.89 -18.98
C ILE A 162 10.07 -2.59 -18.18
N GLU A 163 8.98 -1.88 -18.35
CA GLU A 163 8.74 -0.65 -17.60
C GLU A 163 8.41 -0.93 -16.14
N THR A 164 8.93 -0.11 -15.22
CA THR A 164 8.58 -0.17 -13.80
C THR A 164 8.32 1.22 -13.24
N VAL A 165 7.48 1.29 -12.22
CA VAL A 165 7.23 2.48 -11.40
C VAL A 165 6.89 2.05 -9.98
N SER A 166 7.47 2.72 -8.99
CA SER A 166 7.26 2.44 -7.56
C SER A 166 6.42 3.55 -6.93
N LEU A 167 5.38 3.20 -6.19
CA LEU A 167 4.50 4.13 -5.50
C LEU A 167 4.70 4.02 -3.99
N ARG A 168 5.23 5.07 -3.33
CA ARG A 168 5.36 5.15 -1.87
C ARG A 168 4.04 5.58 -1.25
N TYR A 169 3.28 4.65 -0.69
CA TYR A 169 2.03 4.94 -0.01
C TYR A 169 2.26 5.46 1.41
N PHE A 170 1.43 6.43 1.82
CA PHE A 170 1.43 6.99 3.16
C PHE A 170 0.16 6.58 3.90
N ASN A 171 0.28 5.88 5.02
CA ASN A 171 -0.75 5.44 5.97
C ASN A 171 -2.14 5.24 5.36
N VAL A 172 -2.25 4.27 4.45
CA VAL A 172 -3.48 4.01 3.68
C VAL A 172 -4.60 3.56 4.60
N TYR A 173 -5.77 4.19 4.48
CA TYR A 173 -6.98 3.85 5.23
C TYR A 173 -8.20 3.83 4.32
N GLY A 174 -9.29 3.20 4.75
CA GLY A 174 -10.54 3.15 3.99
C GLY A 174 -11.33 1.87 4.21
N PRO A 175 -12.40 1.64 3.45
CA PRO A 175 -13.19 0.41 3.49
C PRO A 175 -12.33 -0.84 3.34
N ARG A 176 -12.75 -1.96 3.93
CA ARG A 176 -12.05 -3.26 3.92
C ARG A 176 -10.71 -3.27 4.67
N LEU A 177 -10.34 -2.19 5.38
CA LEU A 177 -9.17 -2.24 6.26
C LEU A 177 -9.37 -3.33 7.32
N ASP A 178 -8.28 -3.89 7.83
CA ASP A 178 -8.33 -4.85 8.92
C ASP A 178 -8.21 -4.10 10.26
N PRO A 179 -9.28 -4.06 11.07
CA PRO A 179 -9.25 -3.33 12.33
C PRO A 179 -8.68 -4.16 13.47
N GLU A 180 -8.49 -5.48 13.27
CA GLU A 180 -8.13 -6.43 14.31
C GLU A 180 -6.62 -6.71 14.37
N GLY A 181 -6.20 -7.21 15.52
CA GLY A 181 -4.85 -7.69 15.74
C GLY A 181 -3.87 -6.64 16.28
N PRO A 182 -2.72 -7.10 16.75
CA PRO A 182 -1.75 -6.26 17.46
C PRO A 182 -1.09 -5.19 16.58
N TYR A 183 -1.28 -5.29 15.27
CA TYR A 183 -0.66 -4.44 14.26
C TYR A 183 -1.67 -3.62 13.44
N ALA A 184 -2.91 -3.51 13.93
CA ALA A 184 -3.92 -2.67 13.28
C ALA A 184 -3.44 -1.21 13.20
N LEU A 185 -3.67 -0.56 12.05
CA LEU A 185 -3.41 0.87 11.91
C LEU A 185 -4.31 1.67 12.86
N ALA A 186 -3.85 2.84 13.32
CA ALA A 186 -4.57 3.67 14.29
C ALA A 186 -6.04 3.90 13.89
N VAL A 187 -6.33 4.14 12.62
CA VAL A 187 -7.71 4.31 12.11
C VAL A 187 -8.56 3.08 12.44
N GLY A 188 -8.11 1.88 12.09
CA GLY A 188 -8.85 0.64 12.34
C GLY A 188 -9.01 0.34 13.83
N ALA A 189 -7.92 0.49 14.59
CA ALA A 189 -7.92 0.25 16.02
C ALA A 189 -8.88 1.18 16.77
N PHE A 190 -8.92 2.47 16.42
CA PHE A 190 -9.82 3.44 17.03
C PHE A 190 -11.29 3.18 16.68
N LEU A 191 -11.58 2.86 15.41
CA LEU A 191 -12.94 2.52 14.99
C LEU A 191 -13.45 1.25 15.69
N LEU A 192 -12.61 0.22 15.81
CA LEU A 192 -12.98 -1.00 16.52
C LEU A 192 -13.20 -0.73 18.02
N ALA A 193 -12.29 -0.03 18.68
CA ALA A 193 -12.42 0.34 20.09
C ALA A 193 -13.72 1.13 20.32
N ARG A 194 -14.01 2.12 19.46
CA ARG A 194 -15.25 2.90 19.53
C ARG A 194 -16.50 2.04 19.37
N LYS A 195 -16.51 1.13 18.38
CA LYS A 195 -17.62 0.18 18.15
C LYS A 195 -17.88 -0.70 19.36
N GLU A 196 -16.83 -1.14 20.04
CA GLU A 196 -16.90 -2.01 21.22
C GLU A 196 -17.12 -1.25 22.55
N GLY A 197 -17.26 0.07 22.51
CA GLY A 197 -17.42 0.90 23.71
C GLY A 197 -16.16 0.97 24.58
N ARG A 198 -14.98 0.65 24.03
CA ARG A 198 -13.69 0.74 24.70
C ARG A 198 -13.03 2.10 24.46
N PRO A 199 -12.19 2.58 25.40
CA PRO A 199 -11.40 3.78 25.16
C PRO A 199 -10.44 3.63 23.96
N LEU A 200 -10.22 4.73 23.25
CA LEU A 200 -9.22 4.85 22.21
C LEU A 200 -7.85 5.04 22.82
N THR A 201 -6.94 4.10 22.61
CA THR A 201 -5.61 4.17 23.21
C THR A 201 -4.63 4.87 22.27
N ILE A 202 -4.16 6.05 22.67
CA ILE A 202 -3.07 6.77 22.00
C ILE A 202 -1.75 6.36 22.69
N PHE A 203 -0.79 5.87 21.90
CA PHE A 203 0.55 5.56 22.41
C PHE A 203 1.43 6.80 22.34
N GLY A 204 1.93 7.26 23.50
CA GLY A 204 2.62 8.54 23.66
C GLY A 204 1.67 9.68 24.01
N ASP A 205 2.05 10.90 23.68
CA ASP A 205 1.31 12.14 23.99
C ASP A 205 0.29 12.58 22.93
N GLY A 206 0.22 11.83 21.80
CA GLY A 206 -0.70 12.11 20.71
C GLY A 206 -0.22 13.18 19.71
N THR A 207 0.96 13.76 19.90
CA THR A 207 1.51 14.83 19.05
C THR A 207 2.11 14.31 17.73
N ILE A 208 2.45 13.04 17.66
CA ILE A 208 2.96 12.39 16.44
C ILE A 208 1.99 12.61 15.29
N THR A 209 2.52 13.00 14.12
CA THR A 209 1.69 13.28 12.95
C THR A 209 1.81 12.21 11.86
N ARG A 210 0.70 11.96 11.15
CA ARG A 210 0.65 11.02 10.01
C ARG A 210 -0.11 11.66 8.86
N ASP A 211 0.36 11.33 7.66
CA ASP A 211 -0.34 11.61 6.40
C ASP A 211 -1.22 10.41 6.07
N TYR A 212 -2.53 10.55 6.22
CA TYR A 212 -3.51 9.48 5.99
C TYR A 212 -4.10 9.56 4.59
N THR A 213 -3.84 8.55 3.76
CA THR A 213 -4.27 8.51 2.36
C THR A 213 -5.45 7.55 2.19
N TYR A 214 -6.53 8.03 1.59
CA TYR A 214 -7.71 7.20 1.32
C TYR A 214 -7.42 6.13 0.28
N VAL A 215 -7.85 4.89 0.52
CA VAL A 215 -7.52 3.73 -0.32
C VAL A 215 -8.02 3.85 -1.75
N GLY A 216 -9.16 4.48 -1.99
CA GLY A 216 -9.67 4.76 -3.34
C GLY A 216 -8.75 5.69 -4.14
N ASP A 217 -8.13 6.68 -3.48
CA ASP A 217 -7.12 7.53 -4.10
C ASP A 217 -5.84 6.77 -4.43
N VAL A 218 -5.44 5.81 -3.58
CA VAL A 218 -4.30 4.91 -3.84
C VAL A 218 -4.60 4.01 -5.04
N ALA A 219 -5.78 3.40 -5.11
CA ALA A 219 -6.18 2.58 -6.26
C ALA A 219 -6.13 3.40 -7.56
N ARG A 220 -6.66 4.62 -7.55
CA ARG A 220 -6.60 5.54 -8.71
C ARG A 220 -5.16 5.90 -9.09
N ALA A 221 -4.26 6.09 -8.13
CA ALA A 221 -2.84 6.34 -8.41
C ALA A 221 -2.19 5.17 -9.16
N ASN A 222 -2.51 3.93 -8.79
CA ASN A 222 -2.03 2.73 -9.47
C ASN A 222 -2.47 2.69 -10.94
N LEU A 223 -3.75 2.96 -11.21
CA LEU A 223 -4.26 2.98 -12.57
C LEU A 223 -3.60 4.09 -13.41
N LEU A 224 -3.42 5.28 -12.84
CA LEU A 224 -2.74 6.39 -13.52
C LEU A 224 -1.25 6.07 -13.77
N ALA A 225 -0.56 5.46 -12.82
CA ALA A 225 0.83 5.03 -12.98
C ALA A 225 0.99 3.97 -14.07
N ALA A 226 0.01 3.08 -14.21
CA ALA A 226 0.00 2.07 -15.27
C ALA A 226 -0.15 2.67 -16.68
N GLU A 227 -0.88 3.78 -16.82
CA GLU A 227 -1.20 4.39 -18.11
C GLU A 227 -0.29 5.58 -18.49
N SER A 228 0.35 6.24 -17.52
CA SER A 228 1.17 7.42 -17.78
C SER A 228 2.36 7.11 -18.70
N LYS A 229 2.52 7.88 -19.77
CA LYS A 229 3.68 7.81 -20.66
C LYS A 229 4.92 8.53 -20.12
N LYS A 230 4.79 9.20 -18.97
CA LYS A 230 5.89 9.95 -18.34
C LYS A 230 6.69 9.11 -17.34
N VAL A 231 6.27 7.86 -17.10
CA VAL A 231 6.92 6.91 -16.18
C VAL A 231 7.16 5.56 -16.86
N GLY A 232 8.03 4.75 -16.29
CA GLY A 232 8.38 3.43 -16.81
C GLY A 232 9.88 3.15 -16.77
N LYS A 233 10.66 4.08 -16.22
CA LYS A 233 12.13 3.95 -16.10
C LYS A 233 12.59 3.71 -14.66
N GLY A 234 11.69 3.20 -13.82
CA GLY A 234 11.97 2.93 -12.40
C GLY A 234 11.72 4.12 -11.48
N GLU A 235 10.87 5.07 -11.90
CA GLU A 235 10.54 6.23 -11.06
C GLU A 235 9.92 5.79 -9.73
N VAL A 236 10.31 6.50 -8.66
CA VAL A 236 9.67 6.42 -7.35
C VAL A 236 8.79 7.66 -7.19
N ILE A 237 7.54 7.47 -6.73
CA ILE A 237 6.53 8.54 -6.63
C ILE A 237 5.77 8.41 -5.31
N ASN A 238 5.68 9.51 -4.56
CA ASN A 238 4.88 9.58 -3.34
C ASN A 238 3.38 9.62 -3.65
N ILE A 239 2.61 8.86 -2.88
CA ILE A 239 1.15 8.85 -2.92
C ILE A 239 0.64 9.03 -1.49
N GLY A 240 0.42 10.29 -1.12
CA GLY A 240 -0.04 10.71 0.20
C GLY A 240 -1.18 11.72 0.10
N ALA A 241 -1.86 12.04 1.21
CA ALA A 241 -2.84 13.13 1.23
C ALA A 241 -2.16 14.51 1.14
N GLY A 242 -0.83 14.61 1.36
CA GLY A 242 -0.10 15.87 1.38
C GLY A 242 -0.40 16.73 2.61
N ARG A 243 -1.14 16.19 3.56
CA ARG A 243 -1.50 16.81 4.83
C ARG A 243 -1.25 15.82 5.96
N ASN A 244 -0.48 16.23 6.94
CA ASN A 244 -0.31 15.48 8.17
C ASN A 244 -1.27 15.97 9.26
N VAL A 245 -1.72 15.04 10.08
CA VAL A 245 -2.56 15.32 11.25
C VAL A 245 -2.05 14.54 12.45
N THR A 246 -2.27 15.05 13.65
CA THR A 246 -1.89 14.36 14.89
C THR A 246 -2.73 13.11 15.12
N ILE A 247 -2.18 12.12 15.82
CA ILE A 247 -2.95 10.95 16.28
C ILE A 247 -4.10 11.41 17.20
N GLN A 248 -3.88 12.46 17.99
CA GLN A 248 -4.91 13.10 18.80
C GLN A 248 -6.11 13.56 17.95
N TYR A 249 -5.85 14.31 16.86
CA TYR A 249 -6.91 14.77 15.94
C TYR A 249 -7.68 13.61 15.30
N LEU A 250 -6.99 12.54 14.92
CA LEU A 250 -7.64 11.34 14.40
C LEU A 250 -8.58 10.72 15.44
N ALA A 251 -8.14 10.60 16.70
CA ALA A 251 -8.97 10.07 17.78
C ALA A 251 -10.21 10.94 18.04
N GLU A 252 -10.07 12.26 17.99
CA GLU A 252 -11.18 13.21 18.10
C GLU A 252 -12.20 13.06 16.95
N LEU A 253 -11.74 12.85 15.72
CA LEU A 253 -12.63 12.60 14.57
C LEU A 253 -13.42 11.29 14.72
N VAL A 254 -12.79 10.23 15.23
CA VAL A 254 -13.48 8.96 15.52
C VAL A 254 -14.47 9.15 16.67
N GLY A 255 -14.07 9.91 17.69
CA GLY A 255 -14.85 10.19 18.89
C GLY A 255 -14.86 9.04 19.87
N GLY A 256 -15.05 9.34 21.14
CA GLY A 256 -15.04 8.42 22.25
C GLY A 256 -14.09 8.86 23.36
N GLU A 257 -14.01 8.05 24.42
CA GLU A 257 -13.04 8.28 25.50
C GLU A 257 -11.62 8.01 24.99
N ILE A 258 -10.67 8.87 25.33
CA ILE A 258 -9.26 8.74 24.94
C ILE A 258 -8.43 8.45 26.19
N VAL A 259 -7.54 7.46 26.08
CA VAL A 259 -6.55 7.14 27.10
C VAL A 259 -5.15 7.10 26.47
N TYR A 260 -4.13 7.40 27.26
CA TYR A 260 -2.76 7.45 26.79
C TYR A 260 -1.95 6.26 27.33
N GLY A 261 -1.22 5.59 26.43
CA GLY A 261 -0.36 4.45 26.73
C GLY A 261 1.12 4.79 26.57
N THR A 262 1.99 3.82 26.90
CA THR A 262 3.44 3.97 26.74
C THR A 262 3.82 4.26 25.28
N PRO A 263 4.71 5.24 25.01
CA PRO A 263 5.18 5.55 23.67
C PRO A 263 5.77 4.33 22.94
N ARG A 264 5.54 4.24 21.63
CA ARG A 264 6.16 3.23 20.75
C ARG A 264 7.36 3.83 20.03
N VAL A 265 8.32 2.98 19.67
CA VAL A 265 9.45 3.38 18.83
C VAL A 265 8.98 3.37 17.37
N GLU A 266 8.73 4.55 16.84
CA GLU A 266 8.32 4.74 15.43
C GLU A 266 8.81 6.11 14.91
N ALA A 267 8.85 6.30 13.60
CA ALA A 267 9.18 7.59 13.00
C ALA A 267 8.21 8.67 13.51
N HIS A 268 8.72 9.87 13.81
CA HIS A 268 7.94 10.90 14.49
C HIS A 268 6.85 11.48 13.60
N ASP A 269 7.19 11.98 12.40
CA ASP A 269 6.25 12.67 11.53
C ASP A 269 6.30 12.19 10.09
N SER A 270 5.17 12.23 9.38
CA SER A 270 5.12 11.91 7.96
C SER A 270 4.15 12.82 7.21
N GLN A 271 4.62 13.40 6.10
CA GLN A 271 3.82 14.17 5.16
C GLN A 271 4.43 14.03 3.76
N ALA A 272 3.64 13.62 2.77
CA ALA A 272 4.11 13.46 1.40
C ALA A 272 4.23 14.80 0.66
N ASP A 273 5.30 15.00 -0.10
CA ASP A 273 5.29 15.95 -1.22
C ASP A 273 4.71 15.23 -2.45
N ASN A 274 3.55 15.67 -2.93
CA ASN A 274 2.84 15.08 -4.06
C ASN A 274 3.13 15.75 -5.41
N LYS A 275 4.11 16.68 -5.48
CA LYS A 275 4.41 17.41 -6.73
C LYS A 275 4.72 16.47 -7.88
N LYS A 276 5.55 15.46 -7.63
CA LYS A 276 5.92 14.46 -8.65
C LYS A 276 4.74 13.61 -9.10
N ALA A 277 3.84 13.22 -8.20
CA ALA A 277 2.60 12.52 -8.56
C ALA A 277 1.70 13.38 -9.46
N LYS A 278 1.54 14.65 -9.15
CA LYS A 278 0.79 15.61 -9.98
C LYS A 278 1.42 15.77 -11.37
N GLU A 279 2.73 15.97 -11.43
CA GLU A 279 3.46 16.20 -12.68
C GLU A 279 3.48 14.96 -13.59
N LEU A 280 3.81 13.80 -13.04
CA LEU A 280 4.03 12.58 -13.84
C LEU A 280 2.75 11.77 -14.07
N LEU A 281 1.81 11.79 -13.14
CA LEU A 281 0.59 10.99 -13.19
C LEU A 281 -0.68 11.82 -13.38
N GLY A 282 -0.63 13.13 -13.17
CA GLY A 282 -1.83 13.97 -13.05
C GLY A 282 -2.67 13.61 -11.82
N TRP A 283 -2.03 13.04 -10.79
CA TRP A 283 -2.70 12.56 -9.59
C TRP A 283 -2.66 13.59 -8.46
N GLU A 284 -3.78 13.73 -7.77
CA GLU A 284 -3.94 14.48 -6.52
C GLU A 284 -4.94 13.72 -5.62
N PRO A 285 -4.81 13.77 -4.29
CA PRO A 285 -5.80 13.17 -3.40
C PRO A 285 -7.15 13.87 -3.59
N LYS A 286 -8.25 13.10 -3.51
CA LYS A 286 -9.61 13.62 -3.66
C LYS A 286 -10.42 13.56 -2.38
N VAL A 287 -10.18 12.55 -1.54
CA VAL A 287 -10.94 12.30 -0.32
C VAL A 287 -10.20 12.88 0.88
N ARG A 288 -10.86 13.76 1.62
CA ARG A 288 -10.32 14.30 2.87
C ARG A 288 -10.46 13.28 3.99
N LEU A 289 -9.55 13.34 4.97
CA LEU A 289 -9.57 12.43 6.12
C LEU A 289 -10.93 12.44 6.84
N GLU A 290 -11.48 13.62 7.05
CA GLU A 290 -12.76 13.81 7.72
C GLU A 290 -13.91 13.08 7.00
N GLU A 291 -13.94 13.15 5.67
CA GLU A 291 -14.94 12.47 4.82
C GLU A 291 -14.79 10.96 4.89
N GLY A 292 -13.55 10.46 4.79
CA GLY A 292 -13.26 9.03 4.87
C GLY A 292 -13.55 8.45 6.26
N ILE A 293 -13.31 9.20 7.34
CA ILE A 293 -13.69 8.76 8.71
C ILE A 293 -15.21 8.72 8.88
N ILE A 294 -15.95 9.69 8.32
CA ILE A 294 -17.43 9.65 8.33
C ILE A 294 -17.95 8.40 7.60
N GLU A 295 -17.38 8.07 6.45
CA GLU A 295 -17.74 6.84 5.72
C GLU A 295 -17.45 5.58 6.55
N LEU A 296 -16.25 5.50 7.14
CA LEU A 296 -15.87 4.34 7.96
C LEU A 296 -16.75 4.21 9.21
N LYS A 297 -17.10 5.31 9.87
CA LYS A 297 -18.05 5.28 11.00
C LYS A 297 -19.37 4.63 10.59
N LYS A 298 -19.91 4.96 9.42
CA LYS A 298 -21.13 4.32 8.89
C LYS A 298 -20.94 2.82 8.65
N ILE A 299 -19.82 2.41 8.05
CA ILE A 299 -19.51 0.99 7.79
C ILE A 299 -19.39 0.20 9.10
N PHE A 300 -18.80 0.81 10.14
CA PHE A 300 -18.64 0.19 11.46
C PHE A 300 -19.92 0.25 12.32
N GLY A 301 -20.97 0.95 11.86
CA GLY A 301 -22.20 1.16 12.64
C GLY A 301 -22.00 2.07 13.87
N ILE A 302 -21.09 3.03 13.77
CA ILE A 302 -20.78 4.01 14.82
C ILE A 302 -21.52 5.31 14.51
N ALA A 303 -22.22 5.85 15.51
CA ALA A 303 -22.91 7.14 15.42
C ALA A 303 -21.94 8.33 15.57
#